data_3c43d91f83da05477080303b76c25256
#
_entry.id   3c43d91f83da05477080303b76c25256
#
_cell.length_a   1.000
_cell.length_b   1.000
_cell.length_c   1.000
_cell.angle_alpha   90.00
_cell.angle_beta   90.00
_cell.angle_gamma   90.00
#
_symmetry.space_group_name_H-M   'P 1'
#
loop_
_entity.id
_entity.type
_entity.pdbx_description
1 polymer ?
#
loop_
_entity_poly.entity_id
_entity_poly.type
_entity_poly.pdbx_seq_one_letter_code
_entity_poly.pdbx_strand_id
1 'polypeptide(L)'
;MPQFRQGMVIKNYSGFYYVKDQTGVIFACKPRGKLKTLVLSGDQVNFTPLDGEQGILESILPRKNEMTRPKIANVDMVLIVLAHDKPAPNILLLDRLLLLAYYNQIKPYIILNKADLPKSEKAACLEYYKHAGFPFIITSVKTGCGIDLITDAIKDRIAVLAGPSGAGKSSMLANLTGGKEIKTQEVSKKIGRGKHTTRHVELYPLPSGGLIADTPGFSVLDVPPIKSQELSLYYPDFINKREFCQFSDCLHKKETVCGVKQAVEEGEIAASRYENYLTILEEVIENERCYN
;
A
#
# COMPACT_ATOMS: atom_id res chain seq x y z
N MET A 1 -18.09 -13.74 34.07
CA MET A 1 -17.62 -12.56 33.32
C MET A 1 -17.69 -12.94 31.87
N PRO A 2 -18.19 -12.12 30.94
CA PRO A 2 -18.16 -12.44 29.53
C PRO A 2 -16.70 -12.63 29.09
N GLN A 3 -16.39 -13.77 28.52
CA GLN A 3 -15.04 -14.12 28.10
C GLN A 3 -14.81 -13.44 26.77
N PHE A 4 -14.11 -12.28 26.75
CA PHE A 4 -13.71 -11.59 25.54
C PHE A 4 -12.74 -12.45 24.75
N ARG A 5 -12.95 -12.50 23.43
CA ARG A 5 -11.98 -13.02 22.48
C ARG A 5 -11.36 -11.88 21.70
N GLN A 6 -10.16 -12.12 21.20
CA GLN A 6 -9.50 -11.23 20.25
C GLN A 6 -9.66 -11.76 18.85
N GLY A 7 -9.80 -10.82 17.90
CA GLY A 7 -9.87 -11.13 16.49
C GLY A 7 -9.56 -9.91 15.65
N MET A 8 -9.53 -10.11 14.34
CA MET A 8 -9.25 -9.07 13.36
C MET A 8 -10.46 -8.81 12.49
N VAL A 9 -10.80 -7.55 12.27
CA VAL A 9 -11.84 -7.14 11.32
C VAL A 9 -11.33 -7.34 9.90
N ILE A 10 -11.91 -8.28 9.17
CA ILE A 10 -11.54 -8.57 7.79
C ILE A 10 -12.43 -7.86 6.77
N LYS A 11 -13.62 -7.43 7.19
CA LYS A 11 -14.62 -6.81 6.32
C LYS A 11 -15.62 -6.02 7.14
N ASN A 12 -16.13 -4.96 6.52
CA ASN A 12 -17.23 -4.13 7.03
C ASN A 12 -18.32 -4.10 5.94
N TYR A 13 -19.51 -4.57 6.25
CA TYR A 13 -20.63 -4.58 5.29
C TYR A 13 -21.98 -4.50 6.02
N SER A 14 -22.88 -3.62 5.54
CA SER A 14 -24.27 -3.48 6.04
C SER A 14 -24.37 -3.30 7.57
N GLY A 15 -23.44 -2.57 8.18
CA GLY A 15 -23.44 -2.31 9.63
C GLY A 15 -22.92 -3.46 10.49
N PHE A 16 -22.42 -4.52 9.86
CA PHE A 16 -21.72 -5.62 10.53
C PHE A 16 -20.22 -5.54 10.28
N TYR A 17 -19.45 -5.92 11.30
CA TYR A 17 -18.01 -6.11 11.25
C TYR A 17 -17.72 -7.59 11.30
N TYR A 18 -17.11 -8.13 10.26
CA TYR A 18 -16.74 -9.53 10.20
C TYR A 18 -15.37 -9.71 10.83
N VAL A 19 -15.38 -10.35 12.00
CA VAL A 19 -14.18 -10.54 12.84
C VAL A 19 -13.71 -11.98 12.71
N LYS A 20 -12.50 -12.17 12.20
CA LYS A 20 -11.83 -13.47 12.17
C LYS A 20 -11.07 -13.65 13.48
N ASP A 21 -11.38 -14.71 14.23
CA ASP A 21 -10.68 -15.06 15.46
C ASP A 21 -9.37 -15.84 15.18
N GLN A 22 -8.64 -16.17 16.23
CA GLN A 22 -7.37 -16.91 16.15
C GLN A 22 -7.54 -18.35 15.64
N THR A 23 -8.73 -18.93 15.72
CA THR A 23 -9.04 -20.27 15.21
C THR A 23 -9.43 -20.25 13.74
N GLY A 24 -9.59 -19.05 13.14
CA GLY A 24 -9.99 -18.87 11.76
C GLY A 24 -11.51 -18.75 11.56
N VAL A 25 -12.31 -18.86 12.63
CA VAL A 25 -13.77 -18.67 12.58
C VAL A 25 -14.08 -17.18 12.40
N ILE A 26 -15.10 -16.89 11.56
CA ILE A 26 -15.51 -15.50 11.26
C ILE A 26 -16.85 -15.23 11.94
N PHE A 27 -16.88 -14.22 12.79
CA PHE A 27 -18.07 -13.79 13.53
C PHE A 27 -18.62 -12.48 12.91
N ALA A 28 -19.93 -12.44 12.66
CA ALA A 28 -20.64 -11.23 12.26
C ALA A 28 -20.97 -10.40 13.51
N CYS A 29 -20.17 -9.37 13.79
CA CYS A 29 -20.25 -8.57 15.00
C CYS A 29 -20.99 -7.25 14.77
N LYS A 30 -21.83 -6.86 15.75
CA LYS A 30 -22.34 -5.50 15.90
C LYS A 30 -21.57 -4.76 17.00
N PRO A 31 -21.36 -3.44 16.89
CA PRO A 31 -20.68 -2.70 17.95
C PRO A 31 -21.56 -2.62 19.21
N ARG A 32 -20.94 -2.69 20.39
CA ARG A 32 -21.62 -2.40 21.65
C ARG A 32 -21.82 -0.89 21.77
N GLY A 33 -23.03 -0.43 21.46
CA GLY A 33 -23.34 0.98 21.49
C GLY A 33 -22.58 1.80 20.44
N LYS A 34 -22.27 3.07 20.77
CA LYS A 34 -21.57 4.00 19.87
C LYS A 34 -20.08 3.96 20.15
N LEU A 35 -19.32 3.31 19.26
CA LEU A 35 -17.85 3.36 19.34
C LEU A 35 -17.36 4.78 19.02
N LYS A 36 -16.36 5.24 19.79
CA LYS A 36 -15.76 6.59 19.61
C LYS A 36 -14.93 6.68 18.31
N THR A 37 -14.40 5.57 17.86
CA THR A 37 -13.50 5.48 16.70
C THR A 37 -14.13 4.66 15.59
N LEU A 38 -13.96 5.07 14.34
CA LEU A 38 -14.40 4.30 13.18
C LEU A 38 -13.62 2.97 13.11
N VAL A 39 -14.36 1.87 13.03
CA VAL A 39 -13.78 0.53 12.86
C VAL A 39 -13.36 0.33 11.40
N LEU A 40 -12.13 -0.11 11.18
CA LEU A 40 -11.55 -0.35 9.87
C LEU A 40 -11.25 -1.83 9.65
N SER A 41 -11.22 -2.27 8.40
CA SER A 41 -10.60 -3.55 8.06
C SER A 41 -9.13 -3.54 8.50
N GLY A 42 -8.65 -4.62 9.10
CA GLY A 42 -7.32 -4.71 9.73
C GLY A 42 -7.29 -4.35 11.21
N ASP A 43 -8.37 -3.78 11.78
CA ASP A 43 -8.41 -3.53 13.22
C ASP A 43 -8.36 -4.83 14.03
N GLN A 44 -7.47 -4.86 15.00
CA GLN A 44 -7.51 -5.84 16.09
C GLN A 44 -8.56 -5.40 17.10
N VAL A 45 -9.45 -6.31 17.48
CA VAL A 45 -10.60 -5.99 18.34
C VAL A 45 -10.80 -7.01 19.42
N ASN A 46 -11.38 -6.57 20.54
CA ASN A 46 -11.99 -7.45 21.51
C ASN A 46 -13.47 -7.60 21.17
N PHE A 47 -13.97 -8.82 21.15
CA PHE A 47 -15.38 -9.11 20.90
C PHE A 47 -15.90 -10.23 21.82
N THR A 48 -17.18 -10.22 22.09
CA THR A 48 -17.90 -11.27 22.81
C THR A 48 -18.61 -12.15 21.78
N PRO A 49 -18.23 -13.44 21.63
CA PRO A 49 -18.95 -14.34 20.77
C PRO A 49 -20.35 -14.64 21.30
N LEU A 50 -21.30 -14.79 20.39
CA LEU A 50 -22.66 -15.22 20.62
C LEU A 50 -22.94 -16.51 19.82
N ASP A 51 -24.13 -17.08 19.99
CA ASP A 51 -24.54 -18.25 19.24
C ASP A 51 -24.62 -17.96 17.71
N GLY A 52 -24.38 -18.97 16.87
CA GLY A 52 -24.54 -18.89 15.42
C GLY A 52 -23.51 -17.99 14.72
N GLU A 53 -22.26 -17.98 15.14
CA GLU A 53 -21.17 -17.16 14.56
C GLU A 53 -21.49 -15.65 14.57
N GLN A 54 -22.27 -15.20 15.53
CA GLN A 54 -22.51 -13.79 15.80
C GLN A 54 -21.63 -13.31 16.94
N GLY A 55 -21.49 -11.98 17.09
CA GLY A 55 -20.72 -11.41 18.17
C GLY A 55 -21.04 -9.95 18.44
N ILE A 56 -20.52 -9.46 19.56
CA ILE A 56 -20.58 -8.05 19.95
C ILE A 56 -19.15 -7.53 19.96
N LEU A 57 -18.88 -6.52 19.11
CA LEU A 57 -17.59 -5.82 19.08
C LEU A 57 -17.54 -4.87 20.28
N GLU A 58 -16.59 -5.09 21.18
CA GLU A 58 -16.49 -4.39 22.47
C GLU A 58 -15.54 -3.19 22.40
N SER A 59 -14.36 -3.39 21.82
CA SER A 59 -13.34 -2.35 21.70
C SER A 59 -12.36 -2.62 20.58
N ILE A 60 -11.73 -1.54 20.11
CA ILE A 60 -10.64 -1.58 19.14
C ILE A 60 -9.32 -1.49 19.92
N LEU A 61 -8.35 -2.32 19.57
CA LEU A 61 -7.01 -2.27 20.14
C LEU A 61 -6.19 -1.16 19.46
N PRO A 62 -5.09 -0.68 20.06
CA PRO A 62 -4.23 0.32 19.47
C PRO A 62 -3.75 -0.09 18.06
N ARG A 63 -3.86 0.83 17.12
CA ARG A 63 -3.39 0.64 15.74
C ARG A 63 -1.89 0.87 15.65
N LYS A 64 -1.21 0.04 14.84
CA LYS A 64 0.18 0.26 14.42
C LYS A 64 0.27 1.41 13.44
N ASN A 65 -0.64 1.42 12.47
CA ASN A 65 -0.81 2.47 11.47
C ASN A 65 -2.26 2.51 10.98
N GLU A 66 -2.61 3.59 10.31
CA GLU A 66 -3.91 3.78 9.68
C GLU A 66 -3.73 4.50 8.35
N MET A 67 -4.28 3.94 7.28
CA MET A 67 -4.34 4.59 5.99
C MET A 67 -5.70 5.27 5.79
N THR A 68 -5.69 6.47 5.25
CA THR A 68 -6.92 7.23 4.95
C THR A 68 -7.54 6.82 3.62
N ARG A 69 -6.71 6.40 2.66
CA ARG A 69 -7.11 5.94 1.31
C ARG A 69 -6.17 4.82 0.83
N PRO A 70 -6.67 3.57 0.80
CA PRO A 70 -7.96 3.11 1.31
C PRO A 70 -8.03 3.16 2.83
N LYS A 71 -9.26 3.19 3.40
CA LYS A 71 -9.45 3.15 4.86
C LYS A 71 -9.17 1.73 5.36
N ILE A 72 -7.97 1.52 5.87
CA ILE A 72 -7.49 0.23 6.39
C ILE A 72 -6.49 0.49 7.52
N ALA A 73 -6.44 -0.40 8.50
CA ALA A 73 -5.53 -0.32 9.64
C ALA A 73 -4.54 -1.49 9.67
N ASN A 74 -3.45 -1.30 10.42
CA ASN A 74 -2.46 -2.34 10.74
C ASN A 74 -1.81 -3.00 9.52
N VAL A 75 -1.61 -2.25 8.45
CA VAL A 75 -0.95 -2.73 7.23
C VAL A 75 0.55 -2.91 7.49
N ASP A 76 1.09 -4.07 7.15
CA ASP A 76 2.52 -4.38 7.29
C ASP A 76 3.32 -4.00 6.04
N MET A 77 2.72 -4.20 4.86
CA MET A 77 3.40 -3.95 3.60
C MET A 77 2.47 -3.53 2.48
N VAL A 78 3.03 -2.82 1.51
CA VAL A 78 2.38 -2.53 0.24
C VAL A 78 3.15 -3.21 -0.90
N LEU A 79 2.43 -3.99 -1.71
CA LEU A 79 2.94 -4.59 -2.93
C LEU A 79 2.63 -3.66 -4.09
N ILE A 80 3.65 -2.93 -4.55
CA ILE A 80 3.53 -1.99 -5.67
C ILE A 80 3.73 -2.77 -6.96
N VAL A 81 2.63 -3.17 -7.60
CA VAL A 81 2.63 -4.02 -8.79
C VAL A 81 2.78 -3.16 -10.04
N LEU A 82 3.87 -3.34 -10.75
CA LEU A 82 4.16 -2.80 -12.06
C LEU A 82 4.25 -3.94 -13.07
N ALA A 83 4.15 -3.66 -14.36
CA ALA A 83 4.31 -4.68 -15.39
C ALA A 83 5.58 -4.44 -16.22
N HIS A 84 6.19 -5.51 -16.74
CA HIS A 84 7.31 -5.44 -17.69
C HIS A 84 6.95 -4.60 -18.92
N ASP A 85 5.71 -4.81 -19.39
CA ASP A 85 5.08 -4.07 -20.49
C ASP A 85 3.56 -4.19 -20.39
N LYS A 86 2.82 -3.33 -21.07
CA LYS A 86 1.34 -3.35 -21.21
C LYS A 86 0.57 -3.44 -19.90
N PRO A 87 0.60 -2.37 -19.08
CA PRO A 87 1.15 -1.04 -19.36
C PRO A 87 2.65 -0.94 -19.03
N ALA A 88 3.38 -0.12 -19.78
CA ALA A 88 4.75 0.22 -19.41
C ALA A 88 4.78 0.91 -18.03
N PRO A 89 5.80 0.67 -17.18
CA PRO A 89 5.90 1.26 -15.87
C PRO A 89 5.80 2.78 -15.87
N ASN A 90 5.03 3.32 -14.95
CA ASN A 90 5.01 4.75 -14.64
C ASN A 90 5.88 4.98 -13.40
N ILE A 91 7.07 5.53 -13.61
CA ILE A 91 8.08 5.70 -12.56
C ILE A 91 7.67 6.79 -11.56
N LEU A 92 7.02 7.88 -12.02
CA LEU A 92 6.50 8.90 -11.11
C LEU A 92 5.41 8.34 -10.19
N LEU A 93 4.54 7.46 -10.72
CA LEU A 93 3.55 6.77 -9.89
C LEU A 93 4.22 5.85 -8.87
N LEU A 94 5.29 5.13 -9.26
CA LEU A 94 6.07 4.33 -8.31
C LEU A 94 6.60 5.20 -7.17
N ASP A 95 7.22 6.34 -7.49
CA ASP A 95 7.82 7.24 -6.50
C ASP A 95 6.78 7.80 -5.53
N ARG A 96 5.58 8.13 -6.02
CA ARG A 96 4.45 8.55 -5.17
C ARG A 96 3.97 7.44 -4.24
N LEU A 97 3.90 6.20 -4.73
CA LEU A 97 3.51 5.04 -3.93
C LEU A 97 4.56 4.73 -2.87
N LEU A 98 5.85 4.86 -3.19
CA LEU A 98 6.95 4.72 -2.23
C LEU A 98 6.86 5.80 -1.14
N LEU A 99 6.69 7.07 -1.54
CA LEU A 99 6.51 8.19 -0.60
C LEU A 99 5.34 7.91 0.36
N LEU A 100 4.19 7.50 -0.17
CA LEU A 100 3.02 7.21 0.63
C LEU A 100 3.24 6.03 1.60
N ALA A 101 3.97 5.01 1.16
CA ALA A 101 4.33 3.87 2.00
C ALA A 101 5.22 4.29 3.17
N TYR A 102 6.29 5.04 2.90
CA TYR A 102 7.19 5.53 3.96
C TYR A 102 6.51 6.53 4.90
N TYR A 103 5.67 7.42 4.38
CA TYR A 103 4.89 8.35 5.20
C TYR A 103 3.98 7.61 6.20
N ASN A 104 3.34 6.53 5.78
CA ASN A 104 2.47 5.71 6.63
C ASN A 104 3.25 4.62 7.41
N GLN A 105 4.58 4.60 7.38
CA GLN A 105 5.43 3.60 8.03
C GLN A 105 5.11 2.16 7.59
N ILE A 106 4.80 1.99 6.30
CA ILE A 106 4.47 0.71 5.68
C ILE A 106 5.65 0.28 4.79
N LYS A 107 6.09 -0.96 4.90
CA LYS A 107 7.20 -1.49 4.09
C LYS A 107 6.78 -1.67 2.63
N PRO A 108 7.38 -0.97 1.66
CA PRO A 108 7.09 -1.18 0.25
C PRO A 108 7.85 -2.39 -0.30
N TYR A 109 7.18 -3.12 -1.21
CA TYR A 109 7.78 -4.11 -2.10
C TYR A 109 7.44 -3.75 -3.53
N ILE A 110 8.44 -3.61 -4.38
CA ILE A 110 8.27 -3.38 -5.81
C ILE A 110 8.12 -4.73 -6.49
N ILE A 111 6.97 -4.96 -7.13
CA ILE A 111 6.66 -6.19 -7.83
C ILE A 111 6.63 -5.91 -9.32
N LEU A 112 7.60 -6.44 -10.05
CA LEU A 112 7.64 -6.33 -11.51
C LEU A 112 7.01 -7.58 -12.13
N ASN A 113 5.71 -7.47 -12.41
CA ASN A 113 4.88 -8.57 -12.93
C ASN A 113 4.95 -8.66 -14.47
N LYS A 114 4.39 -9.75 -15.01
CA LYS A 114 4.38 -10.09 -16.43
C LYS A 114 5.79 -10.32 -17.02
N ALA A 115 6.66 -10.97 -16.25
CA ALA A 115 8.00 -11.33 -16.69
C ALA A 115 8.04 -12.30 -17.90
N ASP A 116 6.88 -12.84 -18.28
CA ASP A 116 6.66 -13.57 -19.53
C ASP A 116 6.60 -12.69 -20.77
N LEU A 117 6.53 -11.36 -20.61
CA LEU A 117 6.58 -10.37 -21.69
C LEU A 117 7.99 -9.77 -21.82
N PRO A 118 8.33 -9.24 -23.02
CA PRO A 118 9.56 -8.47 -23.20
C PRO A 118 9.64 -7.29 -22.23
N LYS A 119 10.85 -6.96 -21.80
CA LYS A 119 11.10 -5.81 -20.92
C LYS A 119 11.05 -4.52 -21.74
N SER A 120 10.17 -3.59 -21.39
CA SER A 120 10.12 -2.26 -21.99
C SER A 120 11.31 -1.40 -21.55
N GLU A 121 11.66 -0.36 -22.32
CA GLU A 121 12.71 0.60 -21.95
C GLU A 121 12.44 1.23 -20.57
N LYS A 122 11.17 1.57 -20.27
CA LYS A 122 10.77 2.12 -18.97
C LYS A 122 10.94 1.11 -17.84
N ALA A 123 10.81 -0.19 -18.11
CA ALA A 123 11.08 -1.20 -17.11
C ALA A 123 12.59 -1.34 -16.80
N ALA A 124 13.46 -0.93 -17.73
CA ALA A 124 14.90 -0.86 -17.47
C ALA A 124 15.25 0.16 -16.37
N CYS A 125 14.53 1.28 -16.28
CA CYS A 125 14.73 2.27 -15.22
C CYS A 125 14.48 1.71 -13.82
N LEU A 126 13.74 0.61 -13.69
CA LEU A 126 13.48 -0.03 -12.40
C LEU A 126 14.71 -0.75 -11.82
N GLU A 127 15.73 -1.01 -12.60
CA GLU A 127 16.99 -1.61 -12.11
C GLU A 127 17.65 -0.72 -11.05
N TYR A 128 17.53 0.61 -11.17
CA TYR A 128 17.98 1.53 -10.14
C TYR A 128 17.42 1.18 -8.76
N TYR A 129 16.09 0.97 -8.65
CA TYR A 129 15.45 0.70 -7.36
C TYR A 129 15.93 -0.61 -6.74
N LYS A 130 16.21 -1.61 -7.56
CA LYS A 130 16.80 -2.86 -7.11
C LYS A 130 18.21 -2.66 -6.54
N HIS A 131 19.08 -1.90 -7.24
CA HIS A 131 20.43 -1.60 -6.80
C HIS A 131 20.45 -0.66 -5.59
N ALA A 132 19.50 0.26 -5.48
CA ALA A 132 19.33 1.14 -4.32
C ALA A 132 18.76 0.44 -3.08
N GLY A 133 18.55 -0.90 -3.13
CA GLY A 133 18.18 -1.71 -1.97
C GLY A 133 16.69 -1.75 -1.65
N PHE A 134 15.82 -1.27 -2.55
CA PHE A 134 14.39 -1.45 -2.38
C PHE A 134 14.02 -2.95 -2.52
N PRO A 135 13.14 -3.49 -1.65
CA PRO A 135 12.63 -4.84 -1.81
C PRO A 135 11.99 -5.01 -3.20
N PHE A 136 12.52 -5.93 -4.00
CA PHE A 136 12.17 -6.06 -5.41
C PHE A 136 11.95 -7.53 -5.78
N ILE A 137 10.79 -7.85 -6.36
CA ILE A 137 10.44 -9.21 -6.79
C ILE A 137 9.98 -9.17 -8.25
N ILE A 138 10.57 -10.04 -9.09
CA ILE A 138 10.16 -10.23 -10.48
C ILE A 138 9.20 -11.41 -10.52
N THR A 139 8.03 -11.22 -11.17
CA THR A 139 6.97 -12.24 -11.19
C THR A 139 6.30 -12.35 -12.54
N SER A 140 5.70 -13.51 -12.77
CA SER A 140 4.68 -13.71 -13.79
C SER A 140 3.56 -14.57 -13.21
N VAL A 141 2.40 -13.96 -12.97
CA VAL A 141 1.22 -14.71 -12.53
C VAL A 141 0.83 -15.78 -13.55
N LYS A 142 1.09 -15.54 -14.84
CA LYS A 142 0.77 -16.49 -15.92
C LYS A 142 1.61 -17.76 -15.86
N THR A 143 2.88 -17.66 -15.52
CA THR A 143 3.81 -18.81 -15.46
C THR A 143 4.03 -19.33 -14.03
N GLY A 144 3.56 -18.59 -13.02
CA GLY A 144 3.82 -18.90 -11.60
C GLY A 144 5.18 -18.42 -11.09
N CYS A 145 6.03 -17.86 -11.93
CA CYS A 145 7.37 -17.40 -11.55
C CYS A 145 7.30 -16.34 -10.44
N GLY A 146 8.06 -16.52 -9.35
CA GLY A 146 8.23 -15.57 -8.24
C GLY A 146 7.00 -15.36 -7.35
N ILE A 147 5.93 -16.16 -7.52
CA ILE A 147 4.72 -16.07 -6.68
C ILE A 147 5.00 -16.60 -5.27
N ASP A 148 5.83 -17.61 -5.14
CA ASP A 148 6.33 -18.17 -3.89
C ASP A 148 7.01 -17.10 -3.03
N LEU A 149 7.87 -16.26 -3.62
CA LEU A 149 8.55 -15.16 -2.93
C LEU A 149 7.56 -14.14 -2.36
N ILE A 150 6.48 -13.84 -3.09
CA ILE A 150 5.41 -12.96 -2.59
C ILE A 150 4.67 -13.64 -1.45
N THR A 151 4.33 -14.93 -1.61
CA THR A 151 3.62 -15.72 -0.61
C THR A 151 4.38 -15.76 0.71
N ASP A 152 5.69 -15.99 0.67
CA ASP A 152 6.57 -15.98 1.84
C ASP A 152 6.67 -14.60 2.48
N ALA A 153 6.75 -13.55 1.66
CA ALA A 153 6.81 -12.18 2.16
C ALA A 153 5.53 -11.78 2.92
N ILE A 154 4.35 -12.27 2.51
CA ILE A 154 3.05 -11.91 3.11
C ILE A 154 2.73 -12.78 4.34
N LYS A 155 3.41 -13.90 4.51
CA LYS A 155 3.09 -14.84 5.61
C LYS A 155 2.95 -14.11 6.95
N ASP A 156 1.81 -14.35 7.63
CA ASP A 156 1.43 -13.76 8.92
C ASP A 156 1.39 -12.21 8.94
N ARG A 157 1.21 -11.58 7.78
CA ARG A 157 1.20 -10.12 7.61
C ARG A 157 -0.04 -9.66 6.86
N ILE A 158 -0.33 -8.35 6.97
CA ILE A 158 -1.36 -7.68 6.19
C ILE A 158 -0.69 -6.94 5.03
N ALA A 159 -0.97 -7.37 3.80
CA ALA A 159 -0.49 -6.75 2.59
C ALA A 159 -1.61 -6.01 1.85
N VAL A 160 -1.28 -4.89 1.20
CA VAL A 160 -2.17 -4.20 0.27
C VAL A 160 -1.55 -4.16 -1.12
N LEU A 161 -2.38 -4.32 -2.17
CA LEU A 161 -1.94 -4.20 -3.55
C LEU A 161 -2.09 -2.75 -4.03
N ALA A 162 -1.05 -2.20 -4.62
CA ALA A 162 -1.04 -0.87 -5.23
C ALA A 162 -0.49 -0.93 -6.66
N GLY A 163 -0.69 0.12 -7.44
CA GLY A 163 -0.13 0.21 -8.80
C GLY A 163 -1.19 0.45 -9.88
N PRO A 164 -0.75 0.66 -11.14
CA PRO A 164 -1.63 1.08 -12.24
C PRO A 164 -2.63 -0.01 -12.63
N SER A 165 -3.73 0.42 -13.28
CA SER A 165 -4.67 -0.52 -13.90
C SER A 165 -3.95 -1.35 -14.97
N GLY A 166 -4.30 -2.62 -15.06
CA GLY A 166 -3.69 -3.54 -16.03
C GLY A 166 -2.33 -4.11 -15.63
N ALA A 167 -1.72 -3.72 -14.49
CA ALA A 167 -0.45 -4.32 -14.02
C ALA A 167 -0.57 -5.78 -13.56
N GLY A 168 -1.81 -6.29 -13.38
CA GLY A 168 -2.06 -7.67 -13.00
C GLY A 168 -2.39 -7.88 -11.52
N LYS A 169 -2.76 -6.82 -10.78
CA LYS A 169 -3.13 -6.91 -9.35
C LYS A 169 -4.25 -7.92 -9.07
N SER A 170 -5.36 -7.85 -9.80
CA SER A 170 -6.50 -8.75 -9.61
C SER A 170 -6.15 -10.20 -9.96
N SER A 171 -5.33 -10.42 -10.98
CA SER A 171 -4.84 -11.76 -11.32
C SER A 171 -3.89 -12.30 -10.23
N MET A 172 -3.04 -11.44 -9.68
CA MET A 172 -2.16 -11.79 -8.56
C MET A 172 -2.97 -12.14 -7.31
N LEU A 173 -3.97 -11.32 -6.97
CA LEU A 173 -4.88 -11.57 -5.86
C LEU A 173 -5.60 -12.91 -6.02
N ALA A 174 -6.18 -13.18 -7.20
CA ALA A 174 -6.84 -14.45 -7.48
C ALA A 174 -5.90 -15.64 -7.34
N ASN A 175 -4.67 -15.53 -7.82
CA ASN A 175 -3.67 -16.59 -7.69
C ASN A 175 -3.29 -16.84 -6.22
N LEU A 176 -2.95 -15.79 -5.47
CA LEU A 176 -2.54 -15.87 -4.06
C LEU A 176 -3.64 -16.40 -3.14
N THR A 177 -4.92 -16.14 -3.45
CA THR A 177 -6.08 -16.61 -2.69
C THR A 177 -6.56 -18.01 -3.08
N GLY A 178 -5.84 -18.69 -3.99
CA GLY A 178 -6.19 -20.04 -4.45
C GLY A 178 -7.40 -20.10 -5.36
N GLY A 179 -7.65 -19.06 -6.16
CA GLY A 179 -8.73 -19.05 -7.17
C GLY A 179 -10.14 -18.96 -6.58
N LYS A 180 -10.30 -18.69 -5.28
CA LYS A 180 -11.62 -18.36 -4.72
C LYS A 180 -12.18 -17.19 -5.50
N GLU A 181 -13.43 -17.32 -6.01
CA GLU A 181 -14.12 -16.26 -6.74
C GLU A 181 -14.12 -14.97 -5.92
N ILE A 182 -13.09 -14.19 -6.13
CA ILE A 182 -13.08 -12.80 -5.68
C ILE A 182 -14.03 -12.13 -6.67
N LYS A 183 -15.22 -11.74 -6.20
CA LYS A 183 -16.11 -10.86 -6.96
C LYS A 183 -15.41 -9.51 -7.15
N THR A 184 -14.33 -9.53 -7.95
CA THR A 184 -13.72 -8.35 -8.48
C THR A 184 -14.79 -7.61 -9.24
N GLN A 185 -14.96 -6.36 -8.94
CA GLN A 185 -16.01 -5.47 -9.44
C GLN A 185 -16.04 -5.37 -10.99
N GLU A 186 -16.38 -6.45 -11.72
CA GLU A 186 -16.96 -6.31 -13.05
C GLU A 186 -18.34 -5.62 -13.01
N VAL A 187 -18.91 -5.47 -11.81
CA VAL A 187 -20.21 -4.79 -11.61
C VAL A 187 -20.12 -3.27 -11.81
N SER A 188 -18.94 -2.66 -11.83
CA SER A 188 -18.83 -1.20 -12.02
C SER A 188 -19.06 -0.72 -13.45
N LYS A 189 -19.12 -1.62 -14.45
CA LYS A 189 -19.44 -1.26 -15.85
C LYS A 189 -20.94 -1.30 -16.16
N LYS A 190 -21.79 -1.86 -15.31
CA LYS A 190 -23.24 -2.01 -15.57
C LYS A 190 -24.18 -1.18 -14.72
N ILE A 191 -23.70 -0.47 -13.71
CA ILE A 191 -24.55 0.44 -12.92
C ILE A 191 -24.15 1.87 -13.22
N GLY A 192 -25.01 2.54 -13.98
CA GLY A 192 -24.85 3.93 -14.36
C GLY A 192 -24.66 4.87 -13.16
N ARG A 193 -24.01 6.00 -13.43
CA ARG A 193 -23.80 7.19 -12.60
C ARG A 193 -24.89 7.36 -11.50
N GLY A 194 -24.49 7.15 -10.26
CA GLY A 194 -25.34 7.53 -9.14
C GLY A 194 -24.89 7.01 -7.78
N LYS A 195 -24.48 7.93 -6.90
CA LYS A 195 -24.15 7.84 -5.49
C LYS A 195 -22.73 7.37 -5.13
N HIS A 196 -22.08 8.20 -4.30
CA HIS A 196 -20.87 7.94 -3.53
C HIS A 196 -20.97 6.62 -2.76
N THR A 197 -20.56 5.52 -3.37
CA THR A 197 -20.39 4.26 -2.65
C THR A 197 -19.05 4.32 -1.93
N THR A 198 -19.08 4.44 -0.61
CA THR A 198 -17.95 4.24 0.28
C THR A 198 -17.36 2.87 -0.05
N ARG A 199 -16.21 2.81 -0.73
CA ARG A 199 -15.59 1.56 -1.14
C ARG A 199 -15.08 0.87 0.12
N HIS A 200 -15.74 -0.23 0.50
CA HIS A 200 -15.32 -1.06 1.62
C HIS A 200 -14.07 -1.85 1.23
N VAL A 201 -13.08 -1.86 2.10
CA VAL A 201 -11.90 -2.70 1.95
C VAL A 201 -12.20 -4.08 2.55
N GLU A 202 -11.90 -5.13 1.81
CA GLU A 202 -12.00 -6.51 2.27
C GLU A 202 -10.62 -7.15 2.29
N LEU A 203 -10.28 -7.78 3.40
CA LEU A 203 -9.06 -8.54 3.61
C LEU A 203 -9.32 -10.01 3.30
N TYR A 204 -8.59 -10.56 2.36
CA TYR A 204 -8.70 -11.95 1.93
C TYR A 204 -7.62 -12.79 2.63
N PRO A 205 -8.02 -13.82 3.41
CA PRO A 205 -7.06 -14.76 3.99
C PRO A 205 -6.35 -15.59 2.92
N LEU A 206 -5.04 -15.71 3.07
CA LEU A 206 -4.21 -16.54 2.19
C LEU A 206 -4.08 -17.96 2.74
N PRO A 207 -4.01 -19.01 1.88
CA PRO A 207 -3.79 -20.38 2.30
C PRO A 207 -2.46 -20.56 3.06
N SER A 208 -1.45 -19.78 2.73
CA SER A 208 -0.11 -19.79 3.35
C SER A 208 -0.04 -19.02 4.68
N GLY A 209 -1.15 -18.42 5.14
CA GLY A 209 -1.18 -17.46 6.22
C GLY A 209 -1.05 -16.02 5.72
N GLY A 210 -1.43 -15.06 6.59
CA GLY A 210 -1.49 -13.64 6.23
C GLY A 210 -2.79 -13.24 5.53
N LEU A 211 -2.89 -11.95 5.21
CA LEU A 211 -4.07 -11.32 4.64
C LEU A 211 -3.67 -10.37 3.51
N ILE A 212 -4.48 -10.29 2.47
CA ILE A 212 -4.24 -9.38 1.36
C ILE A 212 -5.51 -8.60 1.01
N ALA A 213 -5.37 -7.31 0.70
CA ALA A 213 -6.47 -6.49 0.21
C ALA A 213 -6.19 -6.00 -1.21
N ASP A 214 -7.22 -6.05 -2.07
CA ASP A 214 -7.22 -5.25 -3.30
C ASP A 214 -7.73 -3.85 -2.96
N THR A 215 -6.96 -2.86 -3.33
CA THR A 215 -7.28 -1.46 -3.03
C THR A 215 -7.58 -0.71 -4.33
N PRO A 216 -8.80 -0.81 -4.86
CA PRO A 216 -9.19 0.00 -6.00
C PRO A 216 -9.17 1.47 -5.57
N GLY A 217 -8.29 2.27 -6.18
CA GLY A 217 -8.19 3.71 -5.90
C GLY A 217 -6.82 4.21 -5.46
N PHE A 218 -5.80 3.36 -5.29
CA PHE A 218 -4.41 3.78 -5.18
C PHE A 218 -3.84 4.37 -6.49
N SER A 219 -4.70 4.78 -7.42
CA SER A 219 -4.30 5.36 -8.71
C SER A 219 -4.37 6.90 -8.73
N VAL A 220 -5.02 7.52 -7.75
CA VAL A 220 -5.04 8.98 -7.56
C VAL A 220 -4.40 9.25 -6.21
N LEU A 221 -3.16 9.68 -6.24
CA LEU A 221 -2.34 9.87 -5.05
C LEU A 221 -2.13 11.36 -4.86
N ASP A 222 -2.94 11.93 -3.97
CA ASP A 222 -2.62 13.21 -3.38
C ASP A 222 -1.31 13.07 -2.58
N VAL A 223 -0.42 14.02 -2.68
CA VAL A 223 0.78 14.07 -1.86
C VAL A 223 0.35 14.19 -0.40
N PRO A 224 0.92 13.38 0.52
CA PRO A 224 0.57 13.46 1.93
C PRO A 224 0.90 14.86 2.51
N PRO A 225 0.23 15.27 3.61
CA PRO A 225 0.44 16.57 4.22
C PRO A 225 1.78 16.59 4.98
N ILE A 226 2.85 16.78 4.24
CA ILE A 226 4.23 16.88 4.71
C ILE A 226 4.79 18.26 4.38
N LYS A 227 5.75 18.71 5.16
CA LYS A 227 6.50 19.94 4.87
C LYS A 227 7.52 19.68 3.77
N SER A 228 7.75 20.69 2.92
CA SER A 228 8.74 20.60 1.84
C SER A 228 10.15 20.23 2.35
N GLN A 229 10.55 20.75 3.51
CA GLN A 229 11.82 20.44 4.18
C GLN A 229 11.92 18.97 4.67
N GLU A 230 10.77 18.32 4.88
CA GLU A 230 10.70 16.93 5.38
C GLU A 230 10.61 15.91 4.24
N LEU A 231 10.28 16.32 3.01
CA LEU A 231 10.03 15.39 1.89
C LEU A 231 11.18 14.42 1.68
N SER A 232 12.43 14.88 1.71
CA SER A 232 13.61 14.04 1.47
C SER A 232 13.85 13.00 2.57
N LEU A 233 13.23 13.11 3.76
CA LEU A 233 13.29 12.11 4.82
C LEU A 233 12.54 10.82 4.45
N TYR A 234 11.59 10.91 3.52
CA TYR A 234 10.83 9.77 3.00
C TYR A 234 11.47 9.12 1.77
N TYR A 235 12.73 9.53 1.44
CA TYR A 235 13.53 8.97 0.35
C TYR A 235 14.75 8.26 0.95
N PRO A 236 14.69 6.94 1.22
CA PRO A 236 15.78 6.20 1.88
C PRO A 236 17.11 6.31 1.16
N ASP A 237 17.07 6.38 -0.17
CA ASP A 237 18.20 6.55 -1.07
C ASP A 237 18.85 7.96 -0.98
N PHE A 238 18.15 8.95 -0.40
CA PHE A 238 18.66 10.29 -0.18
C PHE A 238 19.27 10.47 1.22
N ILE A 239 18.85 9.68 2.22
CA ILE A 239 19.15 9.92 3.64
C ILE A 239 20.66 10.09 3.89
N ASN A 240 21.49 9.15 3.44
CA ASN A 240 22.93 9.19 3.66
C ASN A 240 23.62 10.33 2.87
N LYS A 241 22.99 10.82 1.80
CA LYS A 241 23.51 11.90 0.97
C LYS A 241 23.23 13.28 1.56
N ARG A 242 22.19 13.41 2.39
CA ARG A 242 21.84 14.66 3.07
C ARG A 242 22.91 15.15 4.03
N GLU A 243 23.72 14.26 4.58
CA GLU A 243 24.85 14.62 5.46
C GLU A 243 25.89 15.52 4.77
N PHE A 244 25.97 15.46 3.44
CA PHE A 244 26.88 16.28 2.61
C PHE A 244 26.24 17.57 2.10
N CYS A 245 25.03 17.90 2.56
CA CYS A 245 24.40 19.19 2.23
C CYS A 245 24.89 20.29 3.16
N GLN A 246 25.04 21.50 2.61
CA GLN A 246 25.43 22.67 3.39
C GLN A 246 24.41 23.08 4.46
N PHE A 247 23.11 22.84 4.18
CA PHE A 247 22.00 23.23 5.05
C PHE A 247 21.21 22.00 5.51
N SER A 248 20.80 21.98 6.77
CA SER A 248 19.99 20.89 7.34
C SER A 248 18.57 20.82 6.75
N ASP A 249 18.05 21.95 6.27
CA ASP A 249 16.73 22.11 5.62
C ASP A 249 16.82 22.17 4.09
N CYS A 250 17.93 21.65 3.51
CA CYS A 250 18.17 21.61 2.07
C CYS A 250 17.00 20.94 1.34
N LEU A 251 16.40 21.65 0.38
CA LEU A 251 15.36 21.12 -0.50
C LEU A 251 15.92 20.34 -1.70
N HIS A 252 17.25 20.29 -1.84
CA HIS A 252 17.96 19.64 -2.95
C HIS A 252 17.54 20.17 -4.33
N LYS A 253 17.12 21.43 -4.43
CA LYS A 253 16.61 22.05 -5.66
C LYS A 253 17.55 23.11 -6.21
N LYS A 254 17.83 24.17 -5.43
CA LYS A 254 18.60 25.34 -5.88
C LYS A 254 19.98 25.44 -5.20
N GLU A 255 20.18 24.74 -4.12
CA GLU A 255 21.39 24.80 -3.32
C GLU A 255 22.61 24.35 -4.11
N THR A 256 23.71 25.11 -4.00
CA THR A 256 24.95 24.85 -4.74
C THR A 256 25.75 23.70 -4.15
N VAL A 257 25.85 23.63 -2.83
CA VAL A 257 26.50 22.55 -2.10
C VAL A 257 25.44 21.58 -1.56
N CYS A 258 25.18 20.51 -2.30
CA CYS A 258 24.13 19.56 -2.02
C CYS A 258 24.57 18.13 -2.33
N GLY A 259 24.67 17.29 -1.28
CA GLY A 259 25.10 15.90 -1.43
C GLY A 259 24.16 15.04 -2.28
N VAL A 260 22.85 15.35 -2.28
CA VAL A 260 21.90 14.63 -3.16
C VAL A 260 22.16 14.96 -4.63
N LYS A 261 22.37 16.23 -4.98
CA LYS A 261 22.69 16.65 -6.36
C LYS A 261 24.01 16.06 -6.83
N GLN A 262 25.02 16.07 -5.97
CA GLN A 262 26.31 15.44 -6.25
C GLN A 262 26.12 13.93 -6.51
N ALA A 263 25.34 13.22 -5.71
CA ALA A 263 25.07 11.80 -5.91
C ALA A 263 24.32 11.52 -7.23
N VAL A 264 23.52 12.46 -7.72
CA VAL A 264 22.89 12.38 -9.05
C VAL A 264 23.95 12.53 -10.15
N GLU A 265 24.85 13.51 -10.04
CA GLU A 265 25.95 13.75 -10.98
C GLU A 265 26.90 12.55 -11.06
N GLU A 266 27.16 11.90 -9.93
CA GLU A 266 27.98 10.70 -9.81
C GLU A 266 27.25 9.40 -10.25
N GLY A 267 25.94 9.48 -10.58
CA GLY A 267 25.12 8.35 -11.01
C GLY A 267 24.70 7.39 -9.87
N GLU A 268 24.92 7.73 -8.63
CA GLU A 268 24.47 6.93 -7.47
C GLU A 268 22.96 7.07 -7.25
N ILE A 269 22.40 8.23 -7.58
CA ILE A 269 20.95 8.45 -7.65
C ILE A 269 20.58 8.63 -9.11
N ALA A 270 19.59 7.87 -9.57
CA ALA A 270 19.12 8.00 -10.95
C ALA A 270 18.53 9.39 -11.22
N ALA A 271 18.89 9.99 -12.36
CA ALA A 271 18.36 11.31 -12.76
C ALA A 271 16.82 11.33 -12.79
N SER A 272 16.17 10.27 -13.32
CA SER A 272 14.72 10.14 -13.33
C SER A 272 14.09 10.09 -11.93
N ARG A 273 14.78 9.50 -10.95
CA ARG A 273 14.35 9.48 -9.55
C ARG A 273 14.40 10.88 -8.93
N TYR A 274 15.46 11.62 -9.23
CA TYR A 274 15.63 12.99 -8.77
C TYR A 274 14.63 13.96 -9.46
N GLU A 275 14.38 13.82 -10.75
CA GLU A 275 13.36 14.60 -11.47
C GLU A 275 11.96 14.37 -10.89
N ASN A 276 11.61 13.13 -10.60
CA ASN A 276 10.34 12.81 -9.93
C ASN A 276 10.27 13.42 -8.52
N TYR A 277 11.37 13.39 -7.76
CA TYR A 277 11.47 14.07 -6.47
C TYR A 277 11.16 15.56 -6.60
N LEU A 278 11.77 16.25 -7.57
CA LEU A 278 11.53 17.68 -7.81
C LEU A 278 10.07 17.95 -8.18
N THR A 279 9.46 17.08 -9.01
CA THR A 279 8.04 17.19 -9.38
C THR A 279 7.15 17.07 -8.14
N ILE A 280 7.42 16.10 -7.26
CA ILE A 280 6.66 15.90 -6.03
C ILE A 280 6.90 17.05 -5.04
N LEU A 281 8.13 17.56 -4.96
CA LEU A 281 8.48 18.70 -4.10
C LEU A 281 7.69 19.97 -4.51
N GLU A 282 7.52 20.22 -5.80
CA GLU A 282 6.73 21.36 -6.27
C GLU A 282 5.27 21.25 -5.83
N GLU A 283 4.66 20.08 -5.91
CA GLU A 283 3.29 19.85 -5.42
C GLU A 283 3.19 20.02 -3.89
N VAL A 284 4.20 19.56 -3.13
CA VAL A 284 4.24 19.78 -1.67
C VAL A 284 4.26 21.27 -1.37
N ILE A 285 5.13 22.04 -2.05
CA ILE A 285 5.25 23.49 -1.86
C ILE A 285 3.94 24.21 -2.22
N GLU A 286 3.27 23.80 -3.29
CA GLU A 286 1.96 24.35 -3.68
C GLU A 286 0.91 24.06 -2.62
N ASN A 287 0.85 22.84 -2.11
CA ASN A 287 -0.07 22.48 -1.03
C ASN A 287 0.20 23.28 0.24
N GLU A 288 1.46 23.48 0.65
CA GLU A 288 1.80 24.33 1.81
C GLU A 288 1.28 25.75 1.67
N ARG A 289 1.31 26.32 0.44
CA ARG A 289 0.81 27.68 0.18
C ARG A 289 -0.72 27.79 0.22
N CYS A 290 -1.43 26.71 -0.13
CA CYS A 290 -2.88 26.68 -0.12
C CYS A 290 -3.49 26.50 1.29
N TYR A 291 -2.72 25.99 2.24
CA TYR A 291 -3.17 25.74 3.62
C TYR A 291 -2.70 26.80 4.64
N ASN A 292 -1.86 27.78 4.23
CA ASN A 292 -1.50 28.97 4.96
C ASN A 292 -2.31 30.18 4.48
#